data_0587709c2da03e81de1fe7b3d9dda540
#
_entry.id   0587709c2da03e81de1fe7b3d9dda540
#
_cell.length_a   1.000
_cell.length_b   1.000
_cell.length_c   1.000
_cell.angle_alpha   90.00
_cell.angle_beta   90.00
_cell.angle_gamma   90.00
#
_symmetry.space_group_name_H-M   'P 1'
#
loop_
_entity.id
_entity.type
_entity.pdbx_description
1 polymer ?
#
loop_
_entity_poly.entity_id
_entity_poly.type
_entity_poly.pdbx_seq_one_letter_code
_entity_poly.pdbx_strand_id
1 'polypeptide(L)'
;IIMAGKVGSFITSSIGSMRVTEQIDALEVMGINSINYLVFPKVIALLLYPFLISIAMFLGILGGMAACVYGGYSTMSDFILGIQTDFIPFHMTYAFIKTFVFAFILATVPAFHGYYLKGGALEVGKASTLSFIWTCVTIIVFNFLITQMLLG
;
A
#
# COMPACT_ATOMS: atom_id res chain seq x y z
N ILE A 1 -4.19 2.21 -4.17
CA ILE A 1 -5.04 3.32 -3.71
C ILE A 1 -6.14 2.83 -2.78
N ILE A 2 -6.87 1.78 -3.11
CA ILE A 2 -7.90 1.20 -2.20
C ILE A 2 -7.29 0.80 -0.86
N MET A 3 -6.12 0.18 -0.86
CA MET A 3 -5.40 -0.18 0.36
C MET A 3 -4.91 1.04 1.13
N ALA A 4 -4.59 2.13 0.45
CA ALA A 4 -4.27 3.40 1.11
C ALA A 4 -5.44 3.89 1.98
N GLY A 5 -6.67 3.78 1.48
CA GLY A 5 -7.86 4.13 2.26
C GLY A 5 -8.06 3.23 3.48
N LYS A 6 -8.00 1.93 3.31
CA LYS A 6 -8.29 0.99 4.41
C LYS A 6 -7.10 0.84 5.38
N VAL A 7 -5.95 0.45 4.87
CA VAL A 7 -4.77 0.18 5.69
C VAL A 7 -4.15 1.48 6.21
N GLY A 8 -4.05 2.50 5.38
CA GLY A 8 -3.51 3.80 5.78
C GLY A 8 -4.34 4.44 6.88
N SER A 9 -5.65 4.51 6.72
CA SER A 9 -6.55 5.05 7.75
C SER A 9 -6.49 4.24 9.03
N PHE A 10 -6.41 2.92 8.95
CA PHE A 10 -6.28 2.05 10.11
C PHE A 10 -4.97 2.30 10.87
N ILE A 11 -3.84 2.41 10.17
CA ILE A 11 -2.55 2.70 10.81
C ILE A 11 -2.60 4.06 11.50
N THR A 12 -3.10 5.08 10.84
CA THR A 12 -3.22 6.43 11.42
C THR A 12 -4.14 6.43 12.63
N SER A 13 -5.29 5.80 12.57
CA SER A 13 -6.23 5.71 13.69
C SER A 13 -5.64 4.94 14.87
N SER A 14 -4.99 3.81 14.60
CA SER A 14 -4.38 2.97 15.63
C SER A 14 -3.29 3.73 16.38
N ILE A 15 -2.33 4.30 15.68
CA ILE A 15 -1.22 5.07 16.28
C ILE A 15 -1.74 6.36 16.90
N GLY A 16 -2.68 7.04 16.25
CA GLY A 16 -3.29 8.26 16.77
C GLY A 16 -4.06 8.03 18.07
N SER A 17 -4.81 6.94 18.18
CA SER A 17 -5.48 6.56 19.42
C SER A 17 -4.49 6.28 20.55
N MET A 18 -3.37 5.63 20.26
CA MET A 18 -2.29 5.43 21.23
C MET A 18 -1.65 6.75 21.67
N ARG A 19 -1.57 7.73 20.77
CA ARG A 19 -1.07 9.07 21.10
C ARG A 19 -2.03 9.82 22.01
N VAL A 20 -3.32 9.80 21.71
CA VAL A 20 -4.37 10.48 22.50
C VAL A 20 -4.50 9.88 23.91
N THR A 21 -4.32 8.57 24.04
CA THR A 21 -4.38 7.88 25.34
C THR A 21 -3.04 7.86 26.09
N GLU A 22 -2.04 8.61 25.63
CA GLU A 22 -0.72 8.75 26.23
C GLU A 22 0.08 7.44 26.32
N GLN A 23 -0.28 6.42 25.55
CA GLN A 23 0.43 5.14 25.52
C GLN A 23 1.82 5.27 24.91
N ILE A 24 2.01 6.17 23.93
CA ILE A 24 3.31 6.44 23.32
C ILE A 24 4.23 7.10 24.33
N ASP A 25 3.74 8.04 25.12
CA ASP A 25 4.51 8.72 26.16
C ASP A 25 4.89 7.74 27.30
N ALA A 26 4.00 6.80 27.62
CA ALA A 26 4.30 5.72 28.56
C ALA A 26 5.43 4.79 28.07
N LEU A 27 5.48 4.47 26.79
CA LEU A 27 6.58 3.69 26.19
C LEU A 27 7.92 4.44 26.29
N GLU A 28 7.92 5.74 26.03
CA GLU A 28 9.13 6.56 26.14
C GLU A 28 9.65 6.67 27.57
N VAL A 29 8.76 6.80 28.53
CA VAL A 29 9.12 6.80 29.98
C VAL A 29 9.75 5.47 30.41
N MET A 30 9.30 4.35 29.82
CA MET A 30 9.90 3.03 30.07
C MET A 30 11.24 2.81 29.35
N GLY A 31 11.74 3.81 28.62
CA GLY A 31 12.99 3.70 27.87
C GLY A 31 12.88 2.94 26.56
N ILE A 32 11.67 2.67 26.08
CA ILE A 32 11.40 1.97 24.83
C ILE A 32 11.27 3.04 23.72
N ASN A 33 12.01 2.85 22.62
CA ASN A 33 11.85 3.71 21.45
C ASN A 33 10.49 3.42 20.79
N SER A 34 9.55 4.36 20.93
CA SER A 34 8.17 4.21 20.46
C SER A 34 8.09 4.04 18.93
N ILE A 35 8.94 4.72 18.17
CA ILE A 35 8.99 4.59 16.71
C ILE A 35 9.38 3.16 16.32
N ASN A 36 10.45 2.64 16.87
CA ASN A 36 10.88 1.27 16.57
C ASN A 36 9.87 0.22 17.02
N TYR A 37 9.16 0.47 18.10
CA TYR A 37 8.17 -0.46 18.62
C TYR A 37 6.86 -0.47 17.83
N LEU A 38 6.39 0.68 17.35
CA LEU A 38 5.08 0.84 16.72
C LEU A 38 5.15 0.87 15.19
N VAL A 39 6.10 1.60 14.63
CA VAL A 39 6.18 1.87 13.18
C VAL A 39 6.95 0.78 12.45
N PHE A 40 8.07 0.36 12.98
CA PHE A 40 8.95 -0.61 12.33
C PHE A 40 8.28 -1.97 12.03
N PRO A 41 7.52 -2.60 12.95
CA PRO A 41 6.78 -3.83 12.65
C PRO A 41 5.75 -3.64 11.52
N LYS A 42 5.10 -2.49 11.44
CA LYS A 42 4.13 -2.17 10.38
C LYS A 42 4.81 -2.03 9.02
N VAL A 43 5.97 -1.41 8.97
CA VAL A 43 6.79 -1.32 7.75
C VAL A 43 7.18 -2.71 7.26
N ILE A 44 7.68 -3.57 8.13
CA ILE A 44 8.06 -4.94 7.76
C ILE A 44 6.85 -5.73 7.28
N ALA A 45 5.72 -5.65 7.97
CA ALA A 45 4.50 -6.34 7.58
C ALA A 45 4.01 -5.92 6.19
N LEU A 46 4.07 -4.64 5.88
CA LEU A 46 3.66 -4.13 4.57
C LEU A 46 4.68 -4.40 3.45
N LEU A 47 5.94 -4.65 3.77
CA LEU A 47 6.91 -5.11 2.77
C LEU A 47 6.61 -6.51 2.22
N LEU A 48 5.74 -7.28 2.86
CA LEU A 48 5.20 -8.54 2.32
C LEU A 48 4.05 -8.30 1.32
N TYR A 49 3.52 -7.10 1.25
CA TYR A 49 2.41 -6.72 0.37
C TYR A 49 2.65 -6.99 -1.12
N PRO A 50 3.86 -6.79 -1.69
CA PRO A 50 4.14 -7.13 -3.08
C PRO A 50 3.85 -8.58 -3.46
N PHE A 51 4.10 -9.52 -2.55
CA PHE A 51 3.79 -10.93 -2.79
C PHE A 51 2.28 -11.17 -2.87
N LEU A 52 1.51 -10.53 -1.99
CA LEU A 52 0.04 -10.60 -2.01
C LEU A 52 -0.54 -9.98 -3.29
N ILE A 53 -0.01 -8.85 -3.72
CA ILE A 53 -0.41 -8.21 -4.98
C ILE A 53 -0.10 -9.09 -6.18
N SER A 54 1.04 -9.77 -6.19
CA SER A 54 1.40 -10.70 -7.28
C SER A 54 0.39 -11.84 -7.40
N ILE A 55 -0.04 -12.40 -6.27
CA ILE A 55 -1.10 -13.43 -6.24
C ILE A 55 -2.42 -12.84 -6.74
N ALA A 56 -2.79 -11.65 -6.31
CA ALA A 56 -4.01 -10.97 -6.74
C ALA A 56 -4.01 -10.69 -8.25
N MET A 57 -2.88 -10.25 -8.80
CA MET A 57 -2.72 -10.05 -10.26
C MET A 57 -2.90 -11.36 -11.03
N PHE A 58 -2.29 -12.45 -10.56
CA PHE A 58 -2.44 -13.76 -11.19
C PHE A 58 -3.91 -14.23 -11.17
N LEU A 59 -4.58 -14.13 -10.03
CA LEU A 59 -6.00 -14.46 -9.92
C LEU A 59 -6.87 -13.55 -10.80
N GLY A 60 -6.52 -12.28 -10.94
CA GLY A 60 -7.19 -11.34 -11.83
C GLY A 60 -7.10 -11.75 -13.29
N ILE A 61 -5.94 -12.20 -13.74
CA ILE A 61 -5.73 -12.71 -15.10
C ILE A 61 -6.56 -13.96 -15.33
N LEU A 62 -6.56 -14.91 -14.38
CA LEU A 62 -7.39 -16.13 -14.48
C LEU A 62 -8.89 -15.79 -14.53
N GLY A 63 -9.34 -14.86 -13.68
CA GLY A 63 -10.72 -14.39 -13.68
C GLY A 63 -11.10 -13.71 -14.99
N GLY A 64 -10.23 -12.87 -15.53
CA GLY A 64 -10.41 -12.22 -16.83
C GLY A 64 -10.50 -13.24 -17.96
N MET A 65 -9.63 -14.25 -17.96
CA MET A 65 -9.67 -15.36 -18.93
C MET A 65 -11.02 -16.10 -18.85
N ALA A 66 -11.46 -16.47 -17.66
CA ALA A 66 -12.73 -17.14 -17.46
C ALA A 66 -13.91 -16.30 -17.98
N ALA A 67 -13.93 -15.01 -17.65
CA ALA A 67 -14.98 -14.10 -18.10
C ALA A 67 -15.02 -13.95 -19.63
N CYS A 68 -13.86 -13.84 -20.28
CA CYS A 68 -13.79 -13.74 -21.74
C CYS A 68 -14.22 -15.01 -22.47
N VAL A 69 -13.83 -16.17 -21.95
CA VAL A 69 -14.20 -17.48 -22.54
C VAL A 69 -15.68 -17.79 -22.34
N TYR A 70 -16.19 -17.66 -21.11
CA TYR A 70 -17.62 -17.89 -20.82
C TYR A 70 -18.53 -16.82 -21.42
N GLY A 71 -18.06 -15.59 -21.56
CA GLY A 71 -18.77 -14.51 -22.23
C GLY A 71 -18.78 -14.62 -23.75
N GLY A 72 -18.04 -15.56 -24.34
CA GLY A 72 -17.98 -15.77 -25.80
C GLY A 72 -17.20 -14.70 -26.57
N TYR A 73 -16.39 -13.89 -25.88
CA TYR A 73 -15.60 -12.81 -26.49
C TYR A 73 -14.31 -13.30 -27.14
N SER A 74 -13.72 -14.37 -26.63
CA SER A 74 -12.50 -14.95 -27.18
C SER A 74 -12.40 -16.43 -26.86
N THR A 75 -11.57 -17.17 -27.63
CA THR A 75 -11.23 -18.54 -27.28
C THR A 75 -10.12 -18.56 -26.23
N MET A 76 -10.00 -19.68 -25.53
CA MET A 76 -8.94 -19.85 -24.53
C MET A 76 -7.54 -19.76 -25.16
N SER A 77 -7.38 -20.27 -26.38
CA SER A 77 -6.14 -20.22 -27.14
C SER A 77 -5.75 -18.78 -27.55
N ASP A 78 -6.73 -18.00 -27.98
CA ASP A 78 -6.49 -16.59 -28.36
C ASP A 78 -6.08 -15.73 -27.18
N PHE A 79 -6.71 -15.96 -26.01
CA PHE A 79 -6.37 -15.24 -24.80
C PHE A 79 -4.93 -15.55 -24.34
N ILE A 80 -4.55 -16.82 -24.33
CA ILE A 80 -3.19 -17.25 -23.97
C ILE A 80 -2.16 -16.71 -24.96
N LEU A 81 -2.46 -16.76 -26.25
CA LEU A 81 -1.60 -16.22 -27.30
C LEU A 81 -1.38 -14.71 -27.11
N GLY A 82 -2.44 -13.96 -26.81
CA GLY A 82 -2.35 -12.53 -26.55
C GLY A 82 -1.45 -12.18 -25.34
N ILE A 83 -1.52 -12.98 -24.26
CA ILE A 83 -0.63 -12.80 -23.11
C ILE A 83 0.83 -13.10 -23.48
N GLN A 84 1.08 -14.14 -24.26
CA GLN A 84 2.45 -14.56 -24.60
C GLN A 84 3.13 -13.65 -25.59
N THR A 85 2.40 -13.10 -26.55
CA THR A 85 2.97 -12.25 -27.62
C THR A 85 3.46 -10.90 -27.10
N ASP A 86 2.77 -10.31 -26.15
CA ASP A 86 3.08 -8.99 -25.60
C ASP A 86 3.80 -9.05 -24.24
N PHE A 87 4.25 -10.23 -23.83
CA PHE A 87 4.91 -10.41 -22.55
C PHE A 87 6.35 -9.89 -22.57
N ILE A 88 6.62 -8.85 -21.80
CA ILE A 88 7.95 -8.30 -21.57
C ILE A 88 8.36 -8.60 -20.13
N PRO A 89 9.39 -9.48 -19.90
CA PRO A 89 9.82 -9.88 -18.55
C PRO A 89 10.21 -8.70 -17.64
N PHE A 90 10.76 -7.64 -18.22
CA PHE A 90 11.13 -6.42 -17.50
C PHE A 90 9.93 -5.76 -16.82
N HIS A 91 8.72 -5.85 -17.38
CA HIS A 91 7.52 -5.30 -16.78
C HIS A 91 7.14 -5.99 -15.48
N MET A 92 7.47 -7.26 -15.31
CA MET A 92 7.30 -7.97 -14.02
C MET A 92 8.19 -7.38 -12.95
N THR A 93 9.47 -7.19 -13.24
CA THR A 93 10.44 -6.56 -12.32
C THR A 93 10.02 -5.13 -11.99
N TYR A 94 9.61 -4.37 -12.98
CA TYR A 94 9.09 -3.02 -12.82
C TYR A 94 7.88 -2.98 -11.87
N ALA A 95 6.91 -3.86 -12.06
CA ALA A 95 5.73 -3.96 -11.20
C ALA A 95 6.09 -4.30 -9.75
N PHE A 96 7.06 -5.20 -9.55
CA PHE A 96 7.56 -5.56 -8.22
C PHE A 96 8.22 -4.37 -7.50
N ILE A 97 9.13 -3.70 -8.16
CA ILE A 97 9.81 -2.50 -7.62
C ILE A 97 8.79 -1.44 -7.23
N LYS A 98 7.84 -1.18 -8.11
CA LYS A 98 6.76 -0.20 -7.89
C LYS A 98 5.91 -0.56 -6.67
N THR A 99 5.55 -1.83 -6.54
CA THR A 99 4.73 -2.30 -5.40
C THR A 99 5.50 -2.22 -4.08
N PHE A 100 6.81 -2.50 -4.07
CA PHE A 100 7.65 -2.30 -2.89
C PHE A 100 7.69 -0.85 -2.43
N VAL A 101 7.88 0.08 -3.36
CA VAL A 101 7.87 1.51 -3.05
C VAL A 101 6.51 1.94 -2.49
N PHE A 102 5.43 1.48 -3.08
CA PHE A 102 4.08 1.79 -2.61
C PHE A 102 3.78 1.20 -1.23
N ALA A 103 4.25 -0.02 -0.96
CA ALA A 103 4.14 -0.63 0.36
C ALA A 103 4.87 0.19 1.43
N PHE A 104 6.05 0.68 1.13
CA PHE A 104 6.81 1.55 2.04
C PHE A 104 6.06 2.87 2.30
N ILE A 105 5.52 3.50 1.27
CA ILE A 105 4.71 4.72 1.41
C ILE A 105 3.46 4.46 2.27
N LEU A 106 2.76 3.34 2.03
CA LEU A 106 1.58 2.93 2.80
C LEU A 106 1.87 2.70 4.29
N ALA A 107 3.10 2.34 4.63
CA ALA A 107 3.51 2.16 6.02
C ALA A 107 3.93 3.48 6.68
N THR A 108 4.70 4.30 5.98
CA THR A 108 5.37 5.47 6.57
C THR A 108 4.49 6.72 6.64
N VAL A 109 3.78 7.07 5.58
CA VAL A 109 2.96 8.31 5.56
C VAL A 109 1.81 8.26 6.58
N PRO A 110 1.00 7.19 6.66
CA PRO A 110 -0.02 7.09 7.68
C PRO A 110 0.53 7.04 9.11
N ALA A 111 1.65 6.35 9.31
CA ALA A 111 2.31 6.29 10.62
C ALA A 111 2.78 7.67 11.09
N PHE A 112 3.33 8.48 10.19
CA PHE A 112 3.71 9.86 10.49
C PHE A 112 2.52 10.68 10.97
N HIS A 113 1.40 10.64 10.27
CA HIS A 113 0.20 11.39 10.66
C HIS A 113 -0.40 10.93 11.99
N GLY A 114 -0.34 9.64 12.28
CA GLY A 114 -0.80 9.11 13.56
C GLY A 114 0.14 9.44 14.71
N TYR A 115 1.45 9.30 14.49
CA TYR A 115 2.46 9.49 15.54
C TYR A 115 2.57 10.95 16.01
N TYR A 116 2.50 11.91 15.09
CA TYR A 116 2.60 13.34 15.39
C TYR A 116 1.25 14.03 15.58
N LEU A 117 0.21 13.26 15.84
CA LEU A 117 -1.12 13.77 16.14
C LEU A 117 -1.10 14.62 17.42
N LYS A 118 -1.80 15.75 17.38
CA LYS A 118 -2.05 16.62 18.55
C LYS A 118 -3.54 16.84 18.70
N GLY A 119 -4.07 16.60 19.88
CA GLY A 119 -5.48 16.82 20.18
C GLY A 119 -6.18 15.56 20.71
N GLY A 120 -7.50 15.52 20.61
CA GLY A 120 -8.33 14.44 21.13
C GLY A 120 -8.83 13.47 20.06
N ALA A 121 -9.86 12.69 20.41
CA ALA A 121 -10.44 11.66 19.55
C ALA A 121 -10.96 12.21 18.20
N LEU A 122 -11.49 13.43 18.17
CA LEU A 122 -11.95 14.06 16.93
C LEU A 122 -10.79 14.28 15.96
N GLU A 123 -9.63 14.65 16.46
CA GLU A 123 -8.43 14.87 15.64
C GLU A 123 -7.88 13.57 15.04
N VAL A 124 -8.12 12.42 15.67
CA VAL A 124 -7.79 11.10 15.11
C VAL A 124 -8.53 10.86 13.79
N GLY A 125 -9.82 11.17 13.75
CA GLY A 125 -10.64 11.06 12.53
C GLY A 125 -10.15 11.98 11.42
N LYS A 126 -9.86 13.23 11.74
CA LYS A 126 -9.31 14.21 10.79
C LYS A 126 -7.95 13.79 10.26
N ALA A 127 -7.07 13.31 11.13
CA ALA A 127 -5.75 12.82 10.76
C ALA A 127 -5.83 11.60 9.82
N SER A 128 -6.79 10.70 10.05
CA SER A 128 -7.01 9.55 9.17
C SER A 128 -7.40 9.96 7.76
N THR A 129 -8.31 10.92 7.61
CA THR A 129 -8.70 11.46 6.31
C THR A 129 -7.53 12.18 5.63
N LEU A 130 -6.80 13.01 6.37
CA LEU A 130 -5.66 13.74 5.85
C LEU A 130 -4.53 12.79 5.42
N SER A 131 -4.26 11.76 6.20
CA SER A 131 -3.26 10.75 5.86
C SER A 131 -3.61 9.99 4.59
N PHE A 132 -4.87 9.66 4.39
CA PHE A 132 -5.36 9.05 3.15
C PHE A 132 -5.06 9.92 1.93
N ILE A 133 -5.40 11.22 2.02
CA ILE A 133 -5.16 12.18 0.94
C ILE A 133 -3.65 12.27 0.62
N TRP A 134 -2.81 12.47 1.63
CA TRP A 134 -1.37 12.57 1.44
C TRP A 134 -0.74 11.27 0.93
N THR A 135 -1.21 10.13 1.39
CA THR A 135 -0.77 8.81 0.89
C THR A 135 -1.10 8.66 -0.59
N CYS A 136 -2.31 9.00 -1.00
CA CYS A 136 -2.71 8.96 -2.42
C CYS A 136 -1.88 9.90 -3.29
N VAL A 137 -1.67 11.14 -2.86
CA VAL A 137 -0.84 12.11 -3.58
C VAL A 137 0.59 11.60 -3.73
N THR A 138 1.18 11.11 -2.65
CA THR A 138 2.55 10.56 -2.66
C THR A 138 2.65 9.36 -3.59
N ILE A 139 1.70 8.45 -3.56
CA ILE A 139 1.66 7.29 -4.47
C ILE A 139 1.59 7.74 -5.93
N ILE A 140 0.76 8.70 -6.26
CA ILE A 140 0.62 9.20 -7.64
C ILE A 140 1.93 9.84 -8.13
N VAL A 141 2.56 10.66 -7.29
CA VAL A 141 3.85 11.29 -7.62
C VAL A 141 4.93 10.25 -7.84
N PHE A 142 5.09 9.30 -6.91
CA PHE A 142 6.08 8.23 -7.05
C PHE A 142 5.77 7.27 -8.19
N ASN A 143 4.49 7.04 -8.49
CA ASN A 143 4.07 6.27 -9.67
C ASN A 143 4.62 6.90 -10.96
N PHE A 144 4.46 8.20 -11.10
CA PHE A 144 4.99 8.95 -12.24
C PHE A 144 6.52 8.90 -12.30
N LEU A 145 7.19 9.19 -11.17
CA LEU A 145 8.66 9.19 -11.11
C LEU A 145 9.26 7.83 -11.45
N ILE A 146 8.74 6.75 -10.88
CA ILE A 146 9.21 5.38 -11.16
C ILE A 146 8.99 5.02 -12.63
N THR A 147 7.84 5.37 -13.19
CA THR A 147 7.54 5.14 -14.60
C THR A 147 8.55 5.85 -15.50
N GLN A 148 8.84 7.12 -15.23
CA GLN A 148 9.83 7.88 -16.00
C GLN A 148 11.25 7.33 -15.86
N MET A 149 11.63 6.88 -14.68
CA MET A 149 12.97 6.35 -14.44
C MET A 149 13.23 4.98 -15.07
N LEU A 150 12.21 4.12 -15.12
CA LEU A 150 12.37 2.73 -15.55
C LEU A 150 11.88 2.46 -16.97
N LEU A 151 10.91 3.21 -17.45
CA LEU A 151 10.33 3.05 -18.79
C LEU A 151 10.50 4.26 -19.70
N GLY A 152 10.99 5.36 -19.14
CA GLY A 152 11.19 6.63 -19.86
C GLY A 152 12.56 6.72 -20.59
#